data_bcfc322cdf1911dc3252b7bbda485c88
#
_entry.id   bcfc322cdf1911dc3252b7bbda485c88
#
_cell.length_a   1.000
_cell.length_b   1.000
_cell.length_c   1.000
_cell.angle_alpha   90.00
_cell.angle_beta   90.00
_cell.angle_gamma   90.00
#
_symmetry.space_group_name_H-M   'P 1'
#
loop_
_entity.id
_entity.type
_entity.pdbx_description
1 polymer ?
#
loop_
_entity_poly.entity_id
_entity_poly.type
_entity_poly.pdbx_seq_one_letter_code
_entity_poly.pdbx_strand_id
1 'polypeptide(L)'
;MSAVVLICASLLLSDGDSGRCVTADGERHRVRLAGMDAGEVAPFTRCRQRPDVWACSPVARSTASAAAARARQLASAGARCTITDTDRYRRNVAVCTVRGRDLGAQLVREGLAISETNFGDPYRREENAARRERRGVWR
;
A
#
# COMPACT_ATOMS: atom_id res chain seq x y z
N MET A 1 -11.80 13.72 18.66
CA MET A 1 -10.39 14.03 18.40
C MET A 1 -10.17 14.19 16.91
N SER A 2 -9.43 15.22 16.54
CA SER A 2 -9.10 15.44 15.14
C SER A 2 -8.07 14.41 14.68
N ALA A 3 -8.27 13.84 13.50
CA ALA A 3 -7.28 12.97 12.88
C ALA A 3 -6.03 13.78 12.52
N VAL A 4 -4.85 13.18 12.69
CA VAL A 4 -3.60 13.78 12.24
C VAL A 4 -3.46 13.54 10.75
N VAL A 5 -3.19 14.59 10.01
CA VAL A 5 -3.02 14.53 8.56
C VAL A 5 -1.61 15.00 8.21
N LEU A 6 -0.90 14.19 7.43
CA LEU A 6 0.37 14.56 6.83
C LEU A 6 0.14 14.96 5.38
N ILE A 7 0.59 16.15 5.03
CA ILE A 7 0.62 16.58 3.63
C ILE A 7 2.02 16.28 3.10
N CYS A 8 2.12 15.24 2.30
CA CYS A 8 3.39 14.80 1.74
C CYS A 8 3.67 15.56 0.45
N ALA A 9 4.76 16.33 0.41
CA ALA A 9 5.25 16.89 -0.85
C ALA A 9 5.67 15.75 -1.78
N SER A 10 6.18 14.66 -1.20
CA SER A 10 6.37 13.38 -1.89
C SER A 10 6.12 12.23 -0.93
N LEU A 11 5.61 11.13 -1.47
CA LEU A 11 5.46 9.87 -0.73
C LEU A 11 6.32 8.83 -1.45
N LEU A 12 7.45 8.50 -0.83
CA LEU A 12 8.48 7.64 -1.41
C LEU A 12 8.29 6.23 -0.88
N LEU A 13 7.61 5.39 -1.65
CA LEU A 13 7.28 4.03 -1.25
C LEU A 13 8.40 3.07 -1.68
N SER A 14 8.98 2.36 -0.71
CA SER A 14 9.99 1.34 -0.94
C SER A 14 9.35 -0.01 -1.31
N ASP A 15 8.22 -0.32 -0.68
CA ASP A 15 7.32 -1.40 -1.06
C ASP A 15 5.99 -0.79 -1.49
N GLY A 16 5.08 -1.61 -2.03
CA GLY A 16 3.76 -1.12 -2.42
C GLY A 16 2.92 -0.59 -1.27
N ASP A 17 3.27 -0.93 -0.02
CA ASP A 17 2.48 -0.58 1.16
C ASP A 17 3.22 0.27 2.19
N SER A 18 4.50 0.57 2.00
CA SER A 18 5.26 1.30 3.02
C SER A 18 6.39 2.16 2.44
N GLY A 19 6.69 3.24 3.13
CA GLY A 19 7.72 4.17 2.74
C GLY A 19 7.79 5.39 3.63
N ARG A 20 8.13 6.53 3.06
CA ARG A 20 8.31 7.77 3.80
C ARG A 20 7.53 8.91 3.16
N CYS A 21 6.78 9.61 3.99
CA CYS A 21 6.17 10.89 3.65
C CYS A 21 7.17 12.00 3.93
N VAL A 22 7.51 12.78 2.92
CA VAL A 22 8.37 13.94 3.07
C VAL A 22 7.48 15.18 2.97
N THR A 23 7.39 15.93 4.07
CA THR A 23 6.59 17.15 4.13
C THR A 23 7.34 18.33 3.52
N ALA A 24 6.64 19.45 3.30
CA ALA A 24 7.23 20.63 2.63
C ALA A 24 8.43 21.21 3.40
N ASP A 25 8.47 21.05 4.72
CA ASP A 25 9.59 21.49 5.56
C ASP A 25 10.77 20.49 5.58
N GLY A 26 10.67 19.39 4.81
CA GLY A 26 11.73 18.40 4.71
C GLY A 26 11.68 17.29 5.78
N GLU A 27 10.73 17.33 6.70
CA GLU A 27 10.57 16.25 7.68
C GLU A 27 10.17 14.96 6.99
N ARG A 28 10.69 13.85 7.51
CA ARG A 28 10.43 12.51 7.00
C ARG A 28 9.66 11.71 8.02
N HIS A 29 8.53 11.16 7.59
CA HIS A 29 7.66 10.35 8.44
C HIS A 29 7.50 8.97 7.81
N ARG A 30 7.75 7.93 8.59
CA ARG A 30 7.53 6.57 8.13
C ARG A 30 6.02 6.31 8.03
N VAL A 31 5.59 5.75 6.91
CA VAL A 31 4.17 5.49 6.63
C VAL A 31 3.97 4.06 6.18
N ARG A 32 2.94 3.42 6.71
CA ARG A 32 2.41 2.13 6.29
C ARG A 32 0.98 2.35 5.82
N LEU A 33 0.67 1.99 4.58
CA LEU A 33 -0.70 2.13 4.08
C LEU A 33 -1.63 1.20 4.84
N ALA A 34 -2.74 1.74 5.33
CA ALA A 34 -3.72 1.01 6.12
C ALA A 34 -4.56 0.07 5.25
N GLY A 35 -4.94 -1.06 5.80
CA GLY A 35 -5.99 -1.90 5.26
C GLY A 35 -5.63 -2.75 4.05
N MET A 36 -4.38 -2.74 3.60
CA MET A 36 -3.93 -3.55 2.47
C MET A 36 -2.52 -4.05 2.71
N ASP A 37 -2.14 -5.08 1.98
CA ASP A 37 -0.82 -5.69 2.07
C ASP A 37 -0.26 -5.92 0.68
N ALA A 38 0.94 -5.39 0.42
CA ALA A 38 1.70 -5.65 -0.79
C ALA A 38 2.95 -6.46 -0.41
N GLY A 39 3.45 -7.26 -1.32
CA GLY A 39 4.68 -8.02 -1.09
C GLY A 39 5.89 -7.10 -0.94
N GLU A 40 6.87 -7.54 -0.18
CA GLU A 40 8.15 -6.87 -0.07
C GLU A 40 8.98 -7.08 -1.34
N VAL A 41 9.67 -6.03 -1.79
CA VAL A 41 10.59 -6.14 -2.93
C VAL A 41 11.84 -6.95 -2.55
N ALA A 42 12.72 -7.20 -3.50
CA ALA A 42 13.96 -7.96 -3.24
C ALA A 42 14.60 -7.54 -1.91
N PRO A 43 15.05 -8.49 -1.07
CA PRO A 43 15.28 -9.90 -1.32
C PRO A 43 14.04 -10.82 -1.20
N PHE A 44 12.85 -10.30 -1.22
CA PHE A 44 11.60 -11.07 -1.18
C PHE A 44 11.48 -11.97 0.05
N THR A 45 11.76 -11.41 1.22
CA THR A 45 11.68 -12.16 2.48
C THR A 45 10.24 -12.45 2.91
N ARG A 46 9.28 -11.68 2.39
CA ARG A 46 7.88 -11.80 2.77
C ARG A 46 6.98 -11.45 1.59
N CYS A 47 6.30 -12.47 1.08
CA CYS A 47 5.33 -12.32 0.00
C CYS A 47 4.01 -12.95 0.40
N ARG A 48 2.92 -12.34 -0.02
CA ARG A 48 1.57 -12.86 0.24
C ARG A 48 0.88 -13.04 -1.09
N GLN A 49 0.66 -14.30 -1.43
CA GLN A 49 0.08 -14.67 -2.72
C GLN A 49 -1.44 -14.67 -2.70
N ARG A 50 -2.02 -15.04 -1.56
CA ARG A 50 -3.46 -15.06 -1.29
C ARG A 50 -3.65 -14.57 0.15
N PRO A 51 -4.87 -14.24 0.57
CA PRO A 51 -5.12 -13.79 1.95
C PRO A 51 -4.57 -14.72 3.03
N ASP A 52 -4.54 -16.02 2.76
CA ASP A 52 -4.10 -17.05 3.70
C ASP A 52 -2.84 -17.79 3.25
N VAL A 53 -2.20 -17.37 2.16
CA VAL A 53 -1.03 -18.05 1.60
C VAL A 53 0.16 -17.11 1.54
N TRP A 54 1.16 -17.41 2.34
CA TRP A 54 2.44 -16.69 2.38
C TRP A 54 3.47 -17.46 1.57
N ALA A 55 3.72 -17.00 0.35
CA ALA A 55 4.67 -17.66 -0.56
C ALA A 55 5.24 -16.65 -1.55
N CYS A 56 6.55 -16.73 -1.79
CA CYS A 56 7.24 -15.89 -2.77
C CYS A 56 7.39 -16.63 -4.10
N SER A 57 6.27 -16.96 -4.71
CA SER A 57 6.21 -17.52 -6.06
C SER A 57 6.69 -16.49 -7.10
N PRO A 58 7.00 -16.91 -8.34
CA PRO A 58 7.36 -15.95 -9.39
C PRO A 58 6.30 -14.87 -9.60
N VAL A 59 5.01 -15.22 -9.55
CA VAL A 59 3.92 -14.24 -9.65
C VAL A 59 3.94 -13.27 -8.48
N ALA A 60 4.10 -13.76 -7.24
CA ALA A 60 4.14 -12.91 -6.06
C ALA A 60 5.33 -11.94 -6.09
N ARG A 61 6.50 -12.41 -6.54
CA ARG A 61 7.69 -11.55 -6.65
C ARG A 61 7.51 -10.46 -7.70
N SER A 62 7.06 -10.82 -8.89
CA SER A 62 6.82 -9.83 -9.96
C SER A 62 5.74 -8.84 -9.55
N THR A 63 4.70 -9.30 -8.86
CA THR A 63 3.63 -8.43 -8.35
C THR A 63 4.14 -7.48 -7.28
N ALA A 64 5.01 -7.94 -6.36
CA ALA A 64 5.61 -7.08 -5.35
C ALA A 64 6.43 -5.94 -5.98
N SER A 65 7.25 -6.27 -6.97
CA SER A 65 8.06 -5.28 -7.70
C SER A 65 7.16 -4.30 -8.47
N ALA A 66 6.12 -4.80 -9.12
CA ALA A 66 5.15 -3.97 -9.85
C ALA A 66 4.39 -3.05 -8.90
N ALA A 67 4.00 -3.55 -7.71
CA ALA A 67 3.32 -2.75 -6.70
C ALA A 67 4.18 -1.58 -6.22
N ALA A 68 5.44 -1.82 -5.92
CA ALA A 68 6.37 -0.77 -5.50
C ALA A 68 6.55 0.28 -6.60
N ALA A 69 6.76 -0.15 -7.85
CA ALA A 69 6.92 0.76 -8.98
C ALA A 69 5.66 1.59 -9.23
N ARG A 70 4.49 0.94 -9.18
CA ARG A 70 3.21 1.62 -9.40
C ARG A 70 2.90 2.62 -8.28
N ALA A 71 3.14 2.23 -7.03
CA ALA A 71 2.93 3.11 -5.89
C ALA A 71 3.82 4.35 -5.97
N ARG A 72 5.09 4.18 -6.34
CA ARG A 72 6.00 5.31 -6.56
C ARG A 72 5.51 6.22 -7.69
N GLN A 73 5.05 5.64 -8.79
CA GLN A 73 4.52 6.41 -9.91
C GLN A 73 3.31 7.25 -9.50
N LEU A 74 2.40 6.66 -8.74
CA LEU A 74 1.17 7.34 -8.33
C LEU A 74 1.42 8.44 -7.29
N ALA A 75 2.34 8.23 -6.36
CA ALA A 75 2.48 9.04 -5.16
C ALA A 75 3.70 9.97 -5.15
N SER A 76 4.58 9.91 -6.15
CA SER A 76 5.83 10.69 -6.15
C SER A 76 5.60 12.20 -6.12
N ALA A 77 4.52 12.68 -6.73
CA ALA A 77 4.19 14.10 -6.81
C ALA A 77 3.44 14.63 -5.59
N GLY A 78 3.19 13.78 -4.61
CA GLY A 78 2.54 14.16 -3.36
C GLY A 78 1.35 13.30 -3.00
N ALA A 79 0.97 13.38 -1.73
CA ALA A 79 -0.15 12.64 -1.18
C ALA A 79 -0.65 13.32 0.09
N ARG A 80 -1.90 13.04 0.44
CA ARG A 80 -2.49 13.43 1.71
C ARG A 80 -2.72 12.16 2.52
N CYS A 81 -2.02 12.02 3.65
CA CYS A 81 -2.09 10.82 4.47
C CYS A 81 -2.77 11.13 5.80
N THR A 82 -3.91 10.49 6.03
CA THR A 82 -4.64 10.58 7.30
C THR A 82 -4.20 9.43 8.19
N ILE A 83 -3.56 9.75 9.31
CA ILE A 83 -3.03 8.76 10.24
C ILE A 83 -4.16 8.18 11.06
N THR A 84 -4.31 6.85 11.04
CA THR A 84 -5.34 6.13 11.78
C THR A 84 -4.78 5.37 12.98
N ASP A 85 -3.49 5.06 12.98
CA ASP A 85 -2.86 4.26 14.04
C ASP A 85 -1.33 4.40 13.97
N THR A 86 -0.65 3.80 14.95
CA THR A 86 0.79 3.60 14.95
C THR A 86 1.05 2.11 15.17
N ASP A 87 1.87 1.50 14.34
CA ASP A 87 2.13 0.07 14.47
C ASP A 87 3.28 -0.22 15.47
N ARG A 88 3.54 -1.51 15.70
CA ARG A 88 4.59 -1.94 16.65
C ARG A 88 6.01 -1.55 16.21
N TYR A 89 6.19 -1.19 14.94
CA TYR A 89 7.46 -0.70 14.40
C TYR A 89 7.55 0.82 14.40
N ARG A 90 6.58 1.49 15.04
CA ARG A 90 6.46 2.95 15.13
C ARG A 90 6.25 3.63 13.76
N ARG A 91 5.66 2.90 12.80
CA ARG A 91 5.23 3.52 11.55
C ARG A 91 3.86 4.13 11.73
N ASN A 92 3.62 5.24 11.06
CA ASN A 92 2.28 5.84 10.99
C ASN A 92 1.46 5.00 10.03
N VAL A 93 0.40 4.36 10.54
CA VAL A 93 -0.55 3.64 9.70
C VAL A 93 -1.55 4.68 9.18
N ALA A 94 -1.68 4.78 7.87
CA ALA A 94 -2.42 5.88 7.27
C ALA A 94 -3.20 5.46 6.02
N VAL A 95 -4.31 6.17 5.80
CA VAL A 95 -5.00 6.16 4.52
C VAL A 95 -4.48 7.35 3.72
N CYS A 96 -3.82 7.07 2.61
CA CYS A 96 -3.24 8.10 1.76
C CYS A 96 -4.06 8.27 0.49
N THR A 97 -4.37 9.52 0.15
CA THR A 97 -5.04 9.85 -1.09
C THR A 97 -4.12 10.65 -2.01
N VAL A 98 -4.23 10.38 -3.29
CA VAL A 98 -3.53 11.11 -4.35
C VAL A 98 -4.59 11.65 -5.30
N ARG A 99 -4.67 12.97 -5.43
CA ARG A 99 -5.70 13.62 -6.25
C ARG A 99 -7.12 13.18 -5.86
N GLY A 100 -7.36 13.03 -4.55
CA GLY A 100 -8.66 12.61 -4.01
C GLY A 100 -8.96 11.12 -4.12
N ARG A 101 -8.05 10.31 -4.64
CA ARG A 101 -8.23 8.85 -4.78
C ARG A 101 -7.44 8.11 -3.73
N ASP A 102 -8.07 7.14 -3.08
CA ASP A 102 -7.42 6.27 -2.10
C ASP A 102 -6.36 5.41 -2.80
N LEU A 103 -5.10 5.62 -2.43
CA LEU A 103 -3.96 4.92 -3.01
C LEU A 103 -4.03 3.41 -2.76
N GLY A 104 -4.40 3.00 -1.55
CA GLY A 104 -4.56 1.59 -1.22
C GLY A 104 -5.64 0.93 -2.06
N ALA A 105 -6.79 1.59 -2.22
CA ALA A 105 -7.88 1.10 -3.05
C ALA A 105 -7.43 0.89 -4.50
N GLN A 106 -6.66 1.82 -5.03
CA GLN A 106 -6.18 1.71 -6.41
C GLN A 106 -5.23 0.53 -6.59
N LEU A 107 -4.29 0.35 -5.66
CA LEU A 107 -3.35 -0.77 -5.73
C LEU A 107 -4.06 -2.12 -5.62
N VAL A 108 -5.04 -2.22 -4.72
CA VAL A 108 -5.85 -3.44 -4.59
C VAL A 108 -6.65 -3.70 -5.86
N ARG A 109 -7.26 -2.67 -6.43
CA ARG A 109 -8.04 -2.76 -7.67
C ARG A 109 -7.19 -3.26 -8.85
N GLU A 110 -5.93 -2.88 -8.90
CA GLU A 110 -5.00 -3.30 -9.94
C GLU A 110 -4.39 -4.69 -9.67
N GLY A 111 -4.76 -5.33 -8.56
CA GLY A 111 -4.24 -6.65 -8.18
C GLY A 111 -2.82 -6.62 -7.63
N LEU A 112 -2.33 -5.45 -7.24
CA LEU A 112 -0.96 -5.26 -6.75
C LEU A 112 -0.87 -5.34 -5.22
N ALA A 113 -2.01 -5.41 -4.54
CA ALA A 113 -2.10 -5.56 -3.10
C ALA A 113 -3.35 -6.35 -2.74
N ILE A 114 -3.39 -6.86 -1.53
CA ILE A 114 -4.48 -7.68 -0.99
C ILE A 114 -5.14 -6.91 0.15
N SER A 115 -6.47 -6.90 0.19
CA SER A 115 -7.23 -6.29 1.29
C SER A 115 -7.02 -7.06 2.58
N GLU A 116 -6.82 -6.33 3.70
CA GLU A 116 -6.55 -6.92 5.01
C GLU A 116 -7.84 -7.34 5.70
N THR A 117 -8.12 -8.63 5.70
CA THR A 117 -9.33 -9.21 6.32
C THR A 117 -9.37 -9.03 7.83
N ASN A 118 -8.20 -9.02 8.49
CA ASN A 118 -8.10 -8.83 9.95
C ASN A 118 -8.44 -7.40 10.39
N PHE A 119 -8.55 -6.47 9.47
CA PHE A 119 -8.84 -5.06 9.74
C PHE A 119 -10.14 -4.62 9.04
N GLY A 120 -11.13 -5.52 8.99
CA GLY A 120 -12.45 -5.20 8.46
C GLY A 120 -12.57 -5.32 6.94
N ASP A 121 -11.52 -5.78 6.26
CA ASP A 121 -11.52 -5.98 4.80
C ASP A 121 -11.99 -4.74 4.02
N PRO A 122 -11.31 -3.58 4.22
CA PRO A 122 -11.83 -2.30 3.74
C PRO A 122 -11.85 -2.17 2.21
N TYR A 123 -11.06 -3.00 1.51
CA TYR A 123 -10.94 -2.95 0.06
C TYR A 123 -11.52 -4.19 -0.63
N ARG A 124 -12.54 -4.80 -0.02
CA ARG A 124 -13.18 -6.02 -0.56
C ARG A 124 -13.70 -5.81 -1.97
N ARG A 125 -14.32 -4.67 -2.25
CA ARG A 125 -14.87 -4.38 -3.59
C ARG A 125 -13.77 -4.34 -4.65
N GLU A 126 -12.69 -3.65 -4.34
CA GLU A 126 -11.55 -3.49 -5.22
C GLU A 126 -10.88 -4.84 -5.46
N GLU A 127 -10.71 -5.64 -4.42
CA GLU A 127 -10.12 -6.97 -4.53
C GLU A 127 -11.00 -7.90 -5.37
N ASN A 128 -12.31 -7.90 -5.13
CA ASN A 128 -13.23 -8.72 -5.91
C ASN A 128 -13.18 -8.36 -7.40
N ALA A 129 -13.08 -7.08 -7.74
CA ALA A 129 -12.91 -6.63 -9.10
C ALA A 129 -11.58 -7.12 -9.71
N ALA A 130 -10.48 -7.03 -8.96
CA ALA A 130 -9.18 -7.52 -9.41
C ALA A 130 -9.19 -9.04 -9.64
N ARG A 131 -9.85 -9.79 -8.76
CA ARG A 131 -10.00 -11.25 -8.89
C ARG A 131 -10.78 -11.62 -10.15
N ARG A 132 -11.92 -10.96 -10.38
CA ARG A 132 -12.75 -11.21 -11.58
C ARG A 132 -11.98 -10.95 -12.87
N GLU A 133 -11.17 -9.92 -12.87
CA GLU A 133 -10.40 -9.49 -14.04
C GLU A 133 -9.02 -10.16 -14.11
N ARG A 134 -8.70 -11.02 -13.15
CA ARG A 134 -7.42 -11.75 -13.06
C ARG A 134 -6.21 -10.81 -13.17
N ARG A 135 -6.24 -9.74 -12.40
CA ARG A 135 -5.17 -8.75 -12.38
C ARG A 135 -4.10 -9.09 -11.34
N GLY A 136 -2.86 -8.76 -11.65
CA GLY A 136 -1.75 -8.83 -10.72
C GLY A 136 -1.58 -10.21 -10.10
N VAL A 137 -1.66 -10.28 -8.78
CA VAL A 137 -1.48 -11.52 -8.03
C VAL A 137 -2.59 -12.57 -8.30
N TRP A 138 -3.72 -12.13 -8.86
CA TRP A 138 -4.86 -13.00 -9.16
C TRP A 138 -4.78 -13.65 -10.55
N ARG A 139 -3.71 -13.46 -11.26
CA ARG A 139 -3.45 -14.08 -12.56
C ARG A 139 -3.42 -15.61 -12.49
#